data_8eaf65cd856e10385166dabc34d27e4c
#
_entry.id   8eaf65cd856e10385166dabc34d27e4c
#
_cell.length_a   1.000
_cell.length_b   1.000
_cell.length_c   1.000
_cell.angle_alpha   90.00
_cell.angle_beta   90.00
_cell.angle_gamma   90.00
#
_symmetry.space_group_name_H-M   'P 1'
#
loop_
_entity.id
_entity.type
_entity.pdbx_description
1 polymer ?
#
loop_
_entity_poly.entity_id
_entity_poly.type
_entity_poly.pdbx_seq_one_letter_code
_entity_poly.pdbx_strand_id
1 'polypeptide(L)'
;AVTAGELELAYDKFDDAETVDVNLVLGGPSSGVTNTAAGQDTHVTMITSLVEGRKDCVAFVSPYRAATVGITNSTTQTENVVEAFELCPSSSYVVFDSGYKYMYDKYMDCYRYIPLNGDIAGLCAATDGVADPWFSPAGYNRGNVRGAISLSYNPVQGERDQLYRFRAVSYTHLTLPTKA
;
A
#
# COMPACT_ATOMS: atom_id res chain seq x y z
N ALA A 1 -9.29 -15.95 -14.24
CA ALA A 1 -8.85 -14.70 -13.60
C ALA A 1 -10.10 -14.02 -13.03
N VAL A 2 -10.02 -13.46 -11.84
CA VAL A 2 -11.12 -12.71 -11.22
C VAL A 2 -11.30 -11.41 -12.01
N THR A 3 -12.54 -11.09 -12.35
CA THR A 3 -12.89 -9.84 -13.05
C THR A 3 -13.09 -8.69 -12.04
N ALA A 4 -13.04 -7.44 -12.50
CA ALA A 4 -13.29 -6.28 -11.65
C ALA A 4 -14.69 -6.33 -11.00
N GLY A 5 -15.73 -6.72 -11.75
CA GLY A 5 -17.09 -6.85 -11.21
C GLY A 5 -17.25 -7.95 -10.17
N GLU A 6 -16.53 -9.08 -10.29
CA GLU A 6 -16.53 -10.11 -9.24
C GLU A 6 -15.82 -9.62 -7.96
N LEU A 7 -14.81 -8.79 -8.12
CA LEU A 7 -14.10 -8.17 -6.99
C LEU A 7 -15.00 -7.13 -6.29
N GLU A 8 -15.71 -6.31 -7.05
CA GLU A 8 -16.69 -5.35 -6.53
C GLU A 8 -17.78 -6.05 -5.71
N LEU A 9 -18.40 -7.09 -6.26
CA LEU A 9 -19.38 -7.91 -5.55
C LEU A 9 -18.83 -8.55 -4.27
N ALA A 10 -17.53 -8.81 -4.20
CA ALA A 10 -16.88 -9.30 -2.99
C ALA A 10 -16.72 -8.20 -1.94
N TYR A 11 -16.36 -6.99 -2.34
CA TYR A 11 -16.27 -5.83 -1.43
C TYR A 11 -17.63 -5.41 -0.90
N ASP A 12 -18.69 -5.45 -1.69
CA ASP A 12 -20.08 -5.15 -1.27
C ASP A 12 -20.55 -6.00 -0.08
N LYS A 13 -19.96 -7.20 0.11
CA LYS A 13 -20.28 -8.04 1.28
C LYS A 13 -19.77 -7.46 2.60
N PHE A 14 -18.90 -6.49 2.56
CA PHE A 14 -18.32 -5.82 3.72
C PHE A 14 -18.85 -4.39 3.89
N ASP A 15 -19.85 -3.97 3.11
CA ASP A 15 -20.39 -2.62 3.16
C ASP A 15 -21.17 -2.33 4.45
N ASP A 16 -21.79 -3.33 5.02
CA ASP A 16 -22.55 -3.20 6.27
C ASP A 16 -21.65 -3.23 7.51
N ALA A 17 -21.45 -2.06 8.12
CA ALA A 17 -20.65 -1.89 9.33
C ALA A 17 -21.26 -2.53 10.59
N GLU A 18 -22.58 -2.79 10.60
CA GLU A 18 -23.25 -3.40 11.76
C GLU A 18 -23.05 -4.91 11.81
N THR A 19 -22.93 -5.56 10.65
CA THR A 19 -22.77 -7.02 10.57
C THR A 19 -21.33 -7.49 10.54
N VAL A 20 -20.41 -6.67 10.00
CA VAL A 20 -18.98 -7.02 9.85
C VAL A 20 -18.10 -5.93 10.42
N ASP A 21 -17.40 -6.22 11.51
CA ASP A 21 -16.44 -5.31 12.13
C ASP A 21 -15.10 -5.39 11.39
N VAL A 22 -14.70 -4.28 10.73
CA VAL A 22 -13.45 -4.17 9.96
C VAL A 22 -12.77 -2.84 10.29
N ASN A 23 -11.55 -2.90 10.79
CA ASN A 23 -10.77 -1.70 11.13
C ASN A 23 -9.74 -1.34 10.03
N LEU A 24 -9.14 -2.35 9.39
CA LEU A 24 -8.11 -2.16 8.37
C LEU A 24 -8.45 -2.95 7.11
N VAL A 25 -8.42 -2.29 5.97
CA VAL A 25 -8.62 -2.89 4.64
C VAL A 25 -7.30 -2.92 3.89
N LEU A 26 -6.88 -4.08 3.44
CA LEU A 26 -5.66 -4.25 2.67
C LEU A 26 -5.99 -4.40 1.19
N GLY A 27 -5.54 -3.45 0.37
CA GLY A 27 -5.73 -3.51 -1.07
C GLY A 27 -5.01 -4.67 -1.77
N GLY A 28 -3.97 -5.20 -1.12
CA GLY A 28 -3.14 -6.23 -1.73
C GLY A 28 -2.39 -5.71 -2.97
N PRO A 29 -2.01 -6.60 -3.90
CA PRO A 29 -1.49 -6.16 -5.19
C PRO A 29 -2.62 -5.55 -6.02
N SER A 30 -2.51 -4.28 -6.37
CA SER A 30 -3.57 -3.52 -7.08
C SER A 30 -3.88 -4.00 -8.51
N SER A 31 -3.24 -5.05 -8.95
CA SER A 31 -3.29 -5.54 -10.32
C SER A 31 -4.19 -6.77 -10.52
N GLY A 32 -5.27 -6.90 -9.79
CA GLY A 32 -6.20 -8.02 -9.99
C GLY A 32 -6.72 -8.16 -11.43
N VAL A 33 -6.78 -7.05 -12.17
CA VAL A 33 -7.32 -7.02 -13.54
C VAL A 33 -6.25 -6.65 -14.58
N THR A 34 -5.49 -5.60 -14.34
CA THR A 34 -4.41 -5.17 -15.24
C THR A 34 -3.27 -4.53 -14.43
N ASN A 35 -2.03 -4.87 -14.77
CA ASN A 35 -0.85 -4.29 -14.15
C ASN A 35 -0.53 -2.90 -14.76
N THR A 36 -1.50 -1.99 -14.69
CA THR A 36 -1.48 -0.64 -15.28
C THR A 36 -2.12 0.36 -14.32
N ALA A 37 -1.85 1.66 -14.53
CA ALA A 37 -2.46 2.75 -13.77
C ALA A 37 -4.00 2.71 -13.83
N ALA A 38 -4.59 2.47 -15.01
CA ALA A 38 -6.04 2.39 -15.17
C ALA A 38 -6.66 1.20 -14.43
N GLY A 39 -5.99 0.04 -14.38
CA GLY A 39 -6.46 -1.11 -13.61
C GLY A 39 -6.36 -0.87 -12.10
N GLN A 40 -5.34 -0.15 -11.67
CA GLN A 40 -5.20 0.29 -10.29
C GLN A 40 -6.31 1.27 -9.90
N ASP A 41 -6.60 2.28 -10.73
CA ASP A 41 -7.65 3.27 -10.47
C ASP A 41 -9.00 2.57 -10.20
N THR A 42 -9.40 1.63 -11.05
CA THR A 42 -10.64 0.86 -10.85
C THR A 42 -10.65 0.14 -9.50
N HIS A 43 -9.57 -0.54 -9.14
CA HIS A 43 -9.46 -1.27 -7.88
C HIS A 43 -9.47 -0.33 -6.66
N VAL A 44 -8.73 0.78 -6.72
CA VAL A 44 -8.68 1.77 -5.64
C VAL A 44 -10.02 2.48 -5.48
N THR A 45 -10.73 2.76 -6.56
CA THR A 45 -12.06 3.35 -6.52
C THR A 45 -13.06 2.46 -5.79
N MET A 46 -13.04 1.14 -6.02
CA MET A 46 -13.88 0.18 -5.28
C MET A 46 -13.56 0.20 -3.78
N ILE A 47 -12.28 0.13 -3.42
CA ILE A 47 -11.85 0.17 -2.02
C ILE A 47 -12.22 1.51 -1.37
N THR A 48 -12.03 2.62 -2.07
CA THR A 48 -12.36 3.96 -1.57
C THR A 48 -13.87 4.10 -1.33
N SER A 49 -14.70 3.61 -2.24
CA SER A 49 -16.16 3.61 -2.08
C SER A 49 -16.58 2.83 -0.83
N LEU A 50 -16.00 1.67 -0.60
CA LEU A 50 -16.25 0.87 0.59
C LEU A 50 -15.90 1.64 1.87
N VAL A 51 -14.67 2.17 1.99
CA VAL A 51 -14.23 2.82 3.24
C VAL A 51 -14.90 4.18 3.47
N GLU A 52 -15.29 4.89 2.41
CA GLU A 52 -16.06 6.13 2.53
C GLU A 52 -17.54 5.89 2.89
N GLY A 53 -18.10 4.77 2.45
CA GLY A 53 -19.44 4.33 2.88
C GLY A 53 -19.45 4.01 4.38
N ARG A 54 -18.49 3.23 4.83
CA ARG A 54 -18.38 2.76 6.22
C ARG A 54 -17.90 3.83 7.20
N LYS A 55 -16.80 4.52 6.91
CA LYS A 55 -16.14 5.53 7.77
C LYS A 55 -15.60 5.04 9.12
N ASP A 56 -15.58 3.74 9.33
CA ASP A 56 -15.08 3.05 10.53
C ASP A 56 -13.76 2.31 10.30
N CYS A 57 -13.24 2.32 9.08
CA CYS A 57 -12.04 1.60 8.69
C CYS A 57 -11.09 2.48 7.83
N VAL A 58 -9.83 2.05 7.74
CA VAL A 58 -8.79 2.70 6.91
C VAL A 58 -8.25 1.68 5.91
N ALA A 59 -8.14 2.09 4.66
CA ALA A 59 -7.56 1.26 3.60
C ALA A 59 -6.11 1.61 3.33
N PHE A 60 -5.32 0.60 3.00
CA PHE A 60 -3.92 0.70 2.61
C PHE A 60 -3.74 0.15 1.20
N VAL A 61 -3.20 0.97 0.31
CA VAL A 61 -3.08 0.66 -1.12
C VAL A 61 -1.66 0.92 -1.59
N SER A 62 -1.13 -0.04 -2.35
CA SER A 62 0.18 0.08 -3.03
C SER A 62 -0.02 0.40 -4.51
N PRO A 63 0.97 1.02 -5.18
CA PRO A 63 0.93 1.23 -6.63
C PRO A 63 0.93 -0.12 -7.38
N TYR A 64 0.53 -0.12 -8.66
CA TYR A 64 0.64 -1.33 -9.47
C TYR A 64 2.09 -1.79 -9.61
N ARG A 65 2.30 -3.10 -9.69
CA ARG A 65 3.63 -3.71 -9.59
C ARG A 65 4.62 -3.15 -10.63
N ALA A 66 4.21 -2.95 -11.87
CA ALA A 66 5.08 -2.44 -12.92
C ALA A 66 5.47 -0.96 -12.75
N ALA A 67 4.83 -0.22 -11.84
CA ALA A 67 5.22 1.15 -11.54
C ALA A 67 6.61 1.25 -10.91
N THR A 68 7.00 0.24 -10.11
CA THR A 68 8.26 0.28 -9.35
C THR A 68 9.16 -0.92 -9.59
N VAL A 69 8.60 -2.11 -9.88
CA VAL A 69 9.37 -3.35 -10.04
C VAL A 69 9.88 -3.50 -11.47
N GLY A 70 11.19 -3.72 -11.61
CA GLY A 70 11.85 -3.89 -12.91
C GLY A 70 12.34 -2.59 -13.54
N ILE A 71 12.15 -1.45 -12.88
CA ILE A 71 12.62 -0.14 -13.32
C ILE A 71 13.85 0.24 -12.48
N THR A 72 14.92 0.64 -13.13
CA THR A 72 16.19 1.03 -12.46
C THR A 72 16.31 2.54 -12.25
N ASN A 73 15.55 3.34 -13.00
CA ASN A 73 15.57 4.80 -12.90
C ASN A 73 14.55 5.26 -11.84
N SER A 74 15.02 5.88 -10.76
CA SER A 74 14.16 6.33 -9.65
C SER A 74 13.21 7.46 -10.06
N THR A 75 13.61 8.33 -10.97
CA THR A 75 12.73 9.38 -11.50
C THR A 75 11.53 8.79 -12.24
N THR A 76 11.78 7.80 -13.11
CA THR A 76 10.70 7.09 -13.81
C THR A 76 9.79 6.33 -12.84
N GLN A 77 10.35 5.73 -11.80
CA GLN A 77 9.54 5.10 -10.73
C GLN A 77 8.64 6.14 -10.04
N THR A 78 9.20 7.32 -9.72
CA THR A 78 8.44 8.42 -9.12
C THR A 78 7.29 8.87 -10.02
N GLU A 79 7.56 9.10 -11.31
CA GLU A 79 6.56 9.51 -12.30
C GLU A 79 5.43 8.47 -12.41
N ASN A 80 5.76 7.19 -12.49
CA ASN A 80 4.78 6.11 -12.57
C ASN A 80 3.91 6.00 -11.31
N VAL A 81 4.50 6.18 -10.12
CA VAL A 81 3.74 6.17 -8.86
C VAL A 81 2.83 7.38 -8.77
N VAL A 82 3.30 8.56 -9.20
CA VAL A 82 2.48 9.77 -9.26
C VAL A 82 1.31 9.58 -10.23
N GLU A 83 1.57 9.10 -11.46
CA GLU A 83 0.52 8.80 -12.44
C GLU A 83 -0.53 7.83 -11.90
N ALA A 84 -0.07 6.77 -11.19
CA ALA A 84 -0.96 5.79 -10.59
C ALA A 84 -1.91 6.40 -9.57
N PHE A 85 -1.45 7.34 -8.75
CA PHE A 85 -2.25 7.92 -7.67
C PHE A 85 -2.98 9.21 -8.08
N GLU A 86 -2.56 9.88 -9.14
CA GLU A 86 -3.24 11.05 -9.68
C GLU A 86 -4.64 10.72 -10.19
N LEU A 87 -4.81 9.52 -10.75
CA LEU A 87 -6.10 9.01 -11.22
C LEU A 87 -7.03 8.58 -10.07
N CYS A 88 -6.47 8.26 -8.90
CA CYS A 88 -7.25 7.72 -7.80
C CYS A 88 -8.02 8.81 -7.03
N PRO A 89 -9.23 8.50 -6.55
CA PRO A 89 -10.02 9.45 -5.76
C PRO A 89 -9.31 9.80 -4.45
N SER A 90 -9.47 11.06 -4.03
CA SER A 90 -8.91 11.55 -2.76
C SER A 90 -9.82 11.21 -1.60
N SER A 91 -9.33 10.49 -0.62
CA SER A 91 -10.06 10.15 0.59
C SER A 91 -9.20 10.31 1.84
N SER A 92 -9.83 10.69 2.96
CA SER A 92 -9.19 10.70 4.28
C SER A 92 -9.04 9.29 4.88
N TYR A 93 -9.70 8.30 4.30
CA TYR A 93 -9.74 6.93 4.77
C TYR A 93 -8.83 5.99 3.98
N VAL A 94 -8.07 6.51 3.02
CA VAL A 94 -7.16 5.72 2.18
C VAL A 94 -5.74 6.22 2.31
N VAL A 95 -4.82 5.31 2.58
CA VAL A 95 -3.38 5.56 2.65
C VAL A 95 -2.70 4.92 1.44
N PHE A 96 -2.01 5.74 0.66
CA PHE A 96 -1.21 5.29 -0.49
C PHE A 96 0.24 5.10 -0.08
N ASP A 97 0.80 3.92 -0.30
CA ASP A 97 2.23 3.67 -0.09
C ASP A 97 3.05 3.78 -1.40
N SER A 98 4.37 3.73 -1.29
CA SER A 98 5.27 4.00 -2.41
C SER A 98 5.80 2.77 -3.13
N GLY A 99 5.42 1.53 -2.77
CA GLY A 99 5.95 0.41 -3.53
C GLY A 99 5.94 -0.97 -2.93
N TYR A 100 7.00 -1.73 -3.24
CA TYR A 100 7.11 -3.16 -2.96
C TYR A 100 8.40 -3.47 -2.20
N LYS A 101 8.34 -4.48 -1.33
CA LYS A 101 9.52 -5.11 -0.73
C LYS A 101 9.90 -6.36 -1.50
N TYR A 102 11.20 -6.63 -1.61
CA TYR A 102 11.76 -7.89 -2.08
C TYR A 102 12.04 -8.78 -0.88
N MET A 103 11.45 -9.97 -0.86
CA MET A 103 11.61 -10.91 0.24
C MET A 103 11.65 -12.36 -0.25
N TYR A 104 12.18 -13.23 0.60
CA TYR A 104 12.18 -14.67 0.38
C TYR A 104 10.88 -15.30 0.89
N ASP A 105 10.19 -16.02 0.01
CA ASP A 105 9.01 -16.83 0.33
C ASP A 105 9.46 -18.26 0.65
N LYS A 106 9.47 -18.58 1.94
CA LYS A 106 9.91 -19.89 2.44
C LYS A 106 8.99 -21.07 2.04
N TYR A 107 7.75 -20.77 1.66
CA TYR A 107 6.78 -21.82 1.30
C TYR A 107 6.91 -22.25 -0.16
N MET A 108 7.29 -21.33 -1.03
CA MET A 108 7.44 -21.56 -2.45
C MET A 108 8.93 -21.64 -2.88
N ASP A 109 9.84 -21.49 -1.91
CA ASP A 109 11.30 -21.48 -2.13
C ASP A 109 11.72 -20.52 -3.26
N CYS A 110 11.17 -19.30 -3.23
CA CYS A 110 11.48 -18.30 -4.25
C CYS A 110 11.49 -16.90 -3.67
N TYR A 111 12.15 -15.98 -4.37
CA TYR A 111 12.13 -14.57 -4.04
C TYR A 111 11.00 -13.86 -4.76
N ARG A 112 10.29 -12.98 -4.05
CA ARG A 112 9.14 -12.24 -4.59
C ARG A 112 9.16 -10.78 -4.21
N TYR A 113 8.51 -9.98 -5.05
CA TYR A 113 8.08 -8.63 -4.70
C TYR A 113 6.67 -8.68 -4.13
N ILE A 114 6.52 -8.15 -2.91
CA ILE A 114 5.24 -8.09 -2.18
C ILE A 114 4.92 -6.62 -1.90
N PRO A 115 3.67 -6.18 -2.09
CA PRO A 115 3.28 -4.79 -1.81
C PRO A 115 3.43 -4.45 -0.32
N LEU A 116 3.76 -3.21 -0.01
CA LEU A 116 4.02 -2.74 1.36
C LEU A 116 2.74 -2.47 2.17
N ASN A 117 1.57 -2.40 1.54
CA ASN A 117 0.31 -2.07 2.22
C ASN A 117 0.02 -2.94 3.45
N GLY A 118 0.27 -4.25 3.36
CA GLY A 118 0.12 -5.17 4.49
C GLY A 118 1.11 -4.92 5.63
N ASP A 119 2.35 -4.56 5.31
CA ASP A 119 3.36 -4.22 6.32
C ASP A 119 3.01 -2.92 7.05
N ILE A 120 2.55 -1.92 6.31
CA ILE A 120 2.18 -0.61 6.85
C ILE A 120 0.96 -0.74 7.77
N ALA A 121 -0.08 -1.45 7.32
CA ALA A 121 -1.24 -1.76 8.17
C ALA A 121 -0.84 -2.54 9.42
N GLY A 122 0.07 -3.51 9.29
CA GLY A 122 0.61 -4.27 10.40
C GLY A 122 1.41 -3.40 11.39
N LEU A 123 2.14 -2.38 10.90
CA LEU A 123 2.83 -1.41 11.76
C LEU A 123 1.85 -0.48 12.47
N CYS A 124 0.77 -0.06 11.83
CA CYS A 124 -0.31 0.69 12.47
C CYS A 124 -0.95 -0.13 13.58
N ALA A 125 -1.38 -1.35 13.30
CA ALA A 125 -1.97 -2.24 14.29
C ALA A 125 -1.03 -2.55 15.47
N ALA A 126 0.27 -2.75 15.20
CA ALA A 126 1.26 -2.95 16.25
C ALA A 126 1.47 -1.70 17.12
N THR A 127 1.36 -0.52 16.51
CA THR A 127 1.47 0.76 17.23
C THR A 127 0.25 0.99 18.10
N ASP A 128 -0.95 0.70 17.62
CA ASP A 128 -2.20 0.79 18.38
C ASP A 128 -2.21 -0.14 19.62
N GLY A 129 -1.44 -1.24 19.56
CA GLY A 129 -1.28 -2.14 20.70
C GLY A 129 -0.37 -1.64 21.82
N VAL A 130 0.47 -0.62 21.55
CA VAL A 130 1.46 -0.10 22.50
C VAL A 130 1.34 1.40 22.78
N ALA A 131 0.58 2.13 21.96
CA ALA A 131 0.36 3.56 22.05
C ALA A 131 -1.04 3.91 21.51
N ASP A 132 -1.40 5.17 21.61
CA ASP A 132 -2.68 5.66 21.09
C ASP A 132 -2.70 5.69 19.54
N PRO A 133 -3.90 5.62 18.89
CA PRO A 133 -4.04 5.57 17.42
C PRO A 133 -3.45 6.77 16.66
N TRP A 134 -3.30 7.93 17.31
CA TRP A 134 -2.65 9.11 16.71
C TRP A 134 -1.13 9.04 16.69
N PHE A 135 -0.53 8.03 17.33
CA PHE A 135 0.92 7.90 17.39
C PHE A 135 1.48 7.37 16.07
N SER A 136 2.54 7.99 15.57
CA SER A 136 3.14 7.58 14.28
C SER A 136 3.70 6.16 14.33
N PRO A 137 3.34 5.26 13.42
CA PRO A 137 3.94 3.93 13.30
C PRO A 137 5.39 3.99 12.80
N ALA A 138 5.80 5.09 12.18
CA ALA A 138 7.18 5.30 11.74
C ALA A 138 8.10 5.58 12.92
N GLY A 139 9.35 5.07 12.87
CA GLY A 139 10.36 5.32 13.87
C GLY A 139 11.46 4.28 13.84
N TYR A 140 12.65 4.64 14.32
CA TYR A 140 13.87 3.82 14.24
C TYR A 140 13.70 2.41 14.84
N ASN A 141 12.99 2.28 15.96
CA ASN A 141 12.82 1.00 16.65
C ASN A 141 11.49 0.30 16.34
N ARG A 142 10.49 0.99 15.75
CA ARG A 142 9.14 0.45 15.54
C ARG A 142 8.73 0.38 14.06
N GLY A 143 9.31 1.22 13.19
CA GLY A 143 9.01 1.25 11.76
C GLY A 143 9.78 0.21 10.94
N ASN A 144 10.02 -0.99 11.46
CA ASN A 144 10.84 -1.99 10.80
C ASN A 144 9.99 -2.94 9.97
N VAL A 145 10.21 -2.96 8.65
CA VAL A 145 9.54 -3.89 7.72
C VAL A 145 10.17 -5.27 7.86
N ARG A 146 9.41 -6.22 8.36
CA ARG A 146 9.90 -7.58 8.62
C ARG A 146 10.15 -8.36 7.32
N GLY A 147 11.25 -9.09 7.28
CA GLY A 147 11.59 -9.99 6.19
C GLY A 147 11.98 -9.33 4.87
N ALA A 148 12.07 -8.00 4.82
CA ALA A 148 12.48 -7.29 3.62
C ALA A 148 14.01 -7.42 3.43
N ILE A 149 14.43 -7.84 2.23
CA ILE A 149 15.83 -7.84 1.81
C ILE A 149 16.18 -6.49 1.19
N SER A 150 15.28 -5.96 0.37
CA SER A 150 15.38 -4.63 -0.24
C SER A 150 14.00 -4.07 -0.56
N LEU A 151 13.93 -2.78 -0.81
CA LEU A 151 12.75 -2.13 -1.39
C LEU A 151 12.92 -2.03 -2.91
N SER A 152 11.83 -2.13 -3.66
CA SER A 152 11.83 -1.94 -5.12
C SER A 152 12.10 -0.48 -5.49
N TYR A 153 11.73 0.43 -4.61
CA TYR A 153 11.83 1.87 -4.79
C TYR A 153 12.23 2.54 -3.48
N ASN A 154 13.30 3.34 -3.52
CA ASN A 154 13.79 4.11 -2.39
C ASN A 154 14.03 5.55 -2.83
N PRO A 155 13.02 6.43 -2.72
CA PRO A 155 13.08 7.79 -3.24
C PRO A 155 14.07 8.66 -2.49
N VAL A 156 14.81 9.49 -3.22
CA VAL A 156 15.61 10.58 -2.66
C VAL A 156 14.72 11.74 -2.21
N GLN A 157 15.26 12.72 -1.49
CA GLN A 157 14.47 13.78 -0.88
C GLN A 157 13.58 14.54 -1.89
N GLY A 158 14.11 14.92 -3.03
CA GLY A 158 13.33 15.63 -4.05
C GLY A 158 12.19 14.80 -4.66
N GLU A 159 12.38 13.49 -4.80
CA GLU A 159 11.35 12.56 -5.25
C GLU A 159 10.27 12.37 -4.17
N ARG A 160 10.64 12.32 -2.90
CA ARG A 160 9.68 12.30 -1.78
C ARG A 160 8.81 13.53 -1.75
N ASP A 161 9.39 14.71 -1.97
CA ASP A 161 8.64 15.96 -2.02
C ASP A 161 7.61 15.96 -3.17
N GLN A 162 7.94 15.33 -4.30
CA GLN A 162 6.98 15.09 -5.38
C GLN A 162 5.87 14.12 -4.95
N LEU A 163 6.22 12.96 -4.35
CA LEU A 163 5.23 11.99 -3.87
C LEU A 163 4.24 12.60 -2.88
N TYR A 164 4.72 13.42 -1.93
CA TYR A 164 3.85 14.10 -0.96
C TYR A 164 2.87 15.08 -1.61
N ARG A 165 3.28 15.76 -2.68
CA ARG A 165 2.39 16.64 -3.45
C ARG A 165 1.21 15.87 -4.05
N PHE A 166 1.42 14.61 -4.39
CA PHE A 166 0.43 13.71 -4.99
C PHE A 166 -0.14 12.69 -3.99
N ARG A 167 -0.04 12.99 -2.69
CA ARG A 167 -0.65 12.20 -1.60
C ARG A 167 -0.08 10.78 -1.41
N ALA A 168 0.99 10.43 -2.11
CA ALA A 168 1.70 9.19 -1.88
C ALA A 168 2.65 9.34 -0.68
N VAL A 169 2.54 8.46 0.30
CA VAL A 169 3.42 8.47 1.47
C VAL A 169 4.62 7.57 1.23
N SER A 170 5.80 8.15 1.22
CA SER A 170 7.05 7.40 1.27
C SER A 170 7.49 7.23 2.72
N TYR A 171 7.50 6.00 3.21
CA TYR A 171 7.94 5.67 4.56
C TYR A 171 9.48 5.66 4.65
N THR A 172 10.07 6.83 4.75
CA THR A 172 11.53 7.03 4.78
C THR A 172 12.20 6.57 6.08
N HIS A 173 11.40 6.28 7.11
CA HIS A 173 11.88 5.78 8.39
C HIS A 173 11.55 4.29 8.61
N LEU A 174 11.12 3.59 7.57
CA LEU A 174 11.10 2.14 7.57
C LEU A 174 12.54 1.65 7.44
N THR A 175 13.13 1.24 8.53
CA THR A 175 14.47 0.65 8.51
C THR A 175 14.38 -0.79 8.01
N LEU A 176 15.14 -1.08 6.96
CA LEU A 176 15.44 -2.47 6.63
C LEU A 176 16.28 -3.05 7.77
N PRO A 177 16.09 -4.33 8.15
CA PRO A 177 16.98 -4.97 9.09
C PRO A 177 18.40 -4.93 8.51
N THR A 178 19.26 -4.12 9.09
CA THR A 178 20.69 -4.15 8.77
C THR A 178 21.20 -5.53 9.19
N LYS A 179 21.68 -6.30 8.22
CA LYS A 179 22.48 -7.49 8.55
C LYS A 179 23.64 -7.04 9.43
N ALA A 180 23.59 -7.46 10.68
CA ALA A 180 24.78 -7.47 11.54
C ALA A 180 25.76 -8.52 11.02
#